data_e4fa92f2d50fa59a20fc43650981c499
#
_entry.id   e4fa92f2d50fa59a20fc43650981c499
#
_cell.length_a   1.000
_cell.length_b   1.000
_cell.length_c   1.000
_cell.angle_alpha   90.00
_cell.angle_beta   90.00
_cell.angle_gamma   90.00
#
_symmetry.space_group_name_H-M   'P 1'
#
loop_
_entity.id
_entity.type
_entity.pdbx_description
1 polymer ?
#
loop_
_entity_poly.entity_id
_entity_poly.type
_entity_poly.pdbx_seq_one_letter_code
_entity_poly.pdbx_strand_id
1 'polypeptide(L)'
;MNYKIAVIPGDGIGPEVVEQTVNILNCVGDKFKHVFEYEYLLAGGCAIDEKGTPLPDETLEACKKADAVLLGAVGGPKWDDPNAKVRPEQALLGLRGGMNLYCNLRPALLYAPLKDASPLKDSIIGDGINICVVRELTGGIYFGERGRENLDGVSGAYDTEWYNVNEVKRIAKIAFDTAMKRKKKLTSVDKANILETSRLWRGVIEEVAKDYPEVEVNHMYVDNAAMQLVRDPRQFDVIVTSNMFGDILSDEASMITGSIGMLPSASLGEGTLGMYEPIHGSAPDIAGKGIANPLATILSAAMMMKFSFNLEKEAKLIEDSVVKVLEEGYRTGDIMSEGMKLVGTKEIGELVLEKILG
;
A
#
# COMPACT_ATOMS: atom_id res chain seq x y z
N MET A 1 26.48 3.26 -4.39
CA MET A 1 25.60 3.28 -5.59
C MET A 1 24.81 4.57 -5.55
N ASN A 2 24.39 5.09 -6.72
CA ASN A 2 23.57 6.30 -6.78
C ASN A 2 22.18 5.93 -7.24
N TYR A 3 21.15 6.45 -6.58
CA TYR A 3 19.75 6.20 -6.89
C TYR A 3 19.00 7.53 -6.94
N LYS A 4 18.15 7.71 -7.94
CA LYS A 4 17.27 8.86 -8.09
C LYS A 4 15.85 8.51 -7.61
N ILE A 5 15.35 9.24 -6.62
CA ILE A 5 14.04 9.05 -6.03
C ILE A 5 13.16 10.26 -6.33
N ALA A 6 12.04 10.04 -7.02
CA ALA A 6 10.99 11.03 -7.14
C ALA A 6 10.19 11.05 -5.84
N VAL A 7 10.09 12.19 -5.19
CA VAL A 7 9.42 12.36 -3.90
C VAL A 7 8.16 13.20 -4.09
N ILE A 8 7.02 12.66 -3.77
CA ILE A 8 5.72 13.33 -3.81
C ILE A 8 5.18 13.40 -2.39
N PRO A 9 5.42 14.50 -1.65
CA PRO A 9 4.86 14.65 -0.30
C PRO A 9 3.33 14.61 -0.30
N GLY A 10 2.70 15.24 -1.29
CA GLY A 10 1.25 15.28 -1.46
C GLY A 10 0.54 16.19 -0.45
N ASP A 11 -0.56 15.70 0.13
CA ASP A 11 -1.51 16.46 0.92
C ASP A 11 -1.54 16.01 2.39
N GLY A 12 -2.15 16.83 3.24
CA GLY A 12 -2.43 16.49 4.63
C GLY A 12 -1.20 16.16 5.46
N ILE A 13 -1.15 14.94 6.04
CA ILE A 13 0.01 14.45 6.81
C ILE A 13 1.18 14.01 5.91
N GLY A 14 0.98 13.91 4.59
CA GLY A 14 2.00 13.43 3.66
C GLY A 14 3.35 14.11 3.81
N PRO A 15 3.44 15.46 3.84
CA PRO A 15 4.72 16.16 4.01
C PRO A 15 5.48 15.76 5.29
N GLU A 16 4.79 15.65 6.43
CA GLU A 16 5.43 15.34 7.71
C GLU A 16 5.92 13.88 7.82
N VAL A 17 5.20 12.91 7.25
CA VAL A 17 5.62 11.50 7.26
C VAL A 17 6.73 11.23 6.23
N VAL A 18 6.70 11.92 5.08
CA VAL A 18 7.77 11.85 4.05
C VAL A 18 9.07 12.45 4.57
N GLU A 19 9.02 13.59 5.30
CA GLU A 19 10.21 14.19 5.89
C GLU A 19 10.96 13.21 6.79
N GLN A 20 10.25 12.50 7.68
CA GLN A 20 10.86 11.50 8.55
C GLN A 20 11.46 10.35 7.74
N THR A 21 10.78 9.92 6.68
CA THR A 21 11.24 8.85 5.80
C THR A 21 12.51 9.23 5.04
N VAL A 22 12.59 10.45 4.51
CA VAL A 22 13.80 10.96 3.83
C VAL A 22 14.98 11.04 4.80
N ASN A 23 14.76 11.45 6.06
CA ASN A 23 15.80 11.45 7.08
C ASN A 23 16.36 10.03 7.33
N ILE A 24 15.48 9.02 7.39
CA ILE A 24 15.88 7.60 7.50
C ILE A 24 16.68 7.16 6.28
N LEU A 25 16.23 7.48 5.06
CA LEU A 25 16.93 7.13 3.84
C LEU A 25 18.34 7.75 3.79
N ASN A 26 18.49 9.02 4.19
CA ASN A 26 19.79 9.68 4.28
C ASN A 26 20.74 8.95 5.24
N CYS A 27 20.24 8.60 6.42
CA CYS A 27 21.02 7.87 7.42
C CYS A 27 21.48 6.48 6.92
N VAL A 28 20.58 5.75 6.24
CA VAL A 28 20.92 4.47 5.61
C VAL A 28 21.94 4.67 4.48
N GLY A 29 21.76 5.72 3.67
CA GLY A 29 22.72 6.10 2.62
C GLY A 29 24.12 6.32 3.15
N ASP A 30 24.26 7.12 4.20
CA ASP A 30 25.53 7.41 4.86
C ASP A 30 26.18 6.14 5.42
N LYS A 31 25.40 5.30 6.11
CA LYS A 31 25.88 4.05 6.74
C LYS A 31 26.39 3.04 5.72
N PHE A 32 25.72 2.88 4.57
CA PHE A 32 26.04 1.89 3.54
C PHE A 32 26.76 2.50 2.33
N LYS A 33 27.07 3.81 2.34
CA LYS A 33 27.73 4.55 1.26
C LYS A 33 26.95 4.50 -0.06
N HIS A 34 25.63 4.67 0.05
CA HIS A 34 24.74 4.96 -1.06
C HIS A 34 24.47 6.46 -1.15
N VAL A 35 24.20 6.95 -2.35
CA VAL A 35 23.77 8.32 -2.58
C VAL A 35 22.34 8.27 -3.10
N PHE A 36 21.42 8.89 -2.37
CA PHE A 36 20.04 9.07 -2.78
C PHE A 36 19.85 10.53 -3.22
N GLU A 37 19.46 10.71 -4.49
CA GLU A 37 19.13 12.02 -5.07
C GLU A 37 17.62 12.17 -5.09
N TYR A 38 17.10 13.24 -4.49
CA TYR A 38 15.66 13.47 -4.36
C TYR A 38 15.19 14.56 -5.30
N GLU A 39 14.16 14.26 -6.11
CA GLU A 39 13.43 15.23 -6.90
C GLU A 39 12.02 15.38 -6.32
N TYR A 40 11.74 16.56 -5.71
CA TYR A 40 10.44 16.84 -5.11
C TYR A 40 9.45 17.31 -6.16
N LEU A 41 8.28 16.66 -6.20
CA LEU A 41 7.27 16.82 -7.22
C LEU A 41 5.88 17.06 -6.61
N LEU A 42 5.02 17.75 -7.34
CA LEU A 42 3.64 18.01 -6.94
C LEU A 42 2.70 16.98 -7.56
N ALA A 43 1.82 16.38 -6.73
CA ALA A 43 0.67 15.61 -7.16
C ALA A 43 -0.42 15.65 -6.09
N GLY A 44 -1.66 15.43 -6.47
CA GLY A 44 -2.80 15.48 -5.57
C GLY A 44 -3.46 16.85 -5.48
N GLY A 45 -3.99 17.19 -4.32
CA GLY A 45 -4.69 18.44 -4.07
C GLY A 45 -3.78 19.67 -4.14
N CYS A 46 -2.56 19.55 -3.62
CA CYS A 46 -1.55 20.62 -3.73
C CYS A 46 -1.21 20.95 -5.19
N ALA A 47 -1.19 19.95 -6.08
CA ALA A 47 -1.00 20.17 -7.51
C ALA A 47 -2.23 20.82 -8.18
N ILE A 48 -3.44 20.46 -7.74
CA ILE A 48 -4.66 21.14 -8.22
C ILE A 48 -4.61 22.63 -7.86
N ASP A 49 -4.20 22.97 -6.64
CA ASP A 49 -4.13 24.35 -6.17
C ASP A 49 -3.09 25.17 -6.95
N GLU A 50 -1.94 24.58 -7.27
CA GLU A 50 -0.84 25.31 -7.91
C GLU A 50 -0.89 25.29 -9.44
N LYS A 51 -1.31 24.15 -10.02
CA LYS A 51 -1.23 23.87 -11.47
C LYS A 51 -2.60 23.67 -12.12
N GLY A 52 -3.68 23.56 -11.35
CA GLY A 52 -5.03 23.28 -11.87
C GLY A 52 -5.26 21.82 -12.30
N THR A 53 -4.29 20.93 -12.09
CA THR A 53 -4.37 19.49 -12.41
C THR A 53 -3.83 18.65 -11.26
N PRO A 54 -4.41 17.48 -10.97
CA PRO A 54 -3.93 16.62 -9.87
C PRO A 54 -2.61 15.95 -10.18
N LEU A 55 -2.29 15.77 -11.46
CA LEU A 55 -1.03 15.18 -11.93
C LEU A 55 -0.49 16.00 -13.11
N PRO A 56 0.46 16.91 -12.87
CA PRO A 56 1.17 17.60 -13.95
C PRO A 56 1.97 16.62 -14.82
N ASP A 57 2.04 16.86 -16.13
CA ASP A 57 2.78 16.00 -17.06
C ASP A 57 4.27 15.91 -16.69
N GLU A 58 4.86 17.02 -16.23
CA GLU A 58 6.24 17.05 -15.76
C GLU A 58 6.48 16.11 -14.57
N THR A 59 5.49 15.98 -13.64
CA THR A 59 5.56 15.05 -12.51
C THR A 59 5.59 13.61 -12.99
N LEU A 60 4.67 13.23 -13.87
CA LEU A 60 4.62 11.86 -14.40
C LEU A 60 5.91 11.50 -15.16
N GLU A 61 6.41 12.40 -15.99
CA GLU A 61 7.64 12.18 -16.75
C GLU A 61 8.90 12.10 -15.86
N ALA A 62 8.95 12.87 -14.77
CA ALA A 62 10.02 12.76 -13.77
C ALA A 62 9.95 11.42 -13.03
N CYS A 63 8.75 10.98 -12.61
CA CYS A 63 8.55 9.69 -11.97
C CYS A 63 8.98 8.51 -12.85
N LYS A 64 8.69 8.55 -14.17
CA LYS A 64 9.13 7.52 -15.13
C LYS A 64 10.66 7.44 -15.29
N LYS A 65 11.37 8.52 -15.03
CA LYS A 65 12.84 8.61 -15.16
C LYS A 65 13.58 8.34 -13.86
N ALA A 66 12.87 8.28 -12.75
CA ALA A 66 13.44 7.94 -11.46
C ALA A 66 13.67 6.42 -11.32
N ASP A 67 14.51 6.02 -10.37
CA ASP A 67 14.69 4.62 -10.03
C ASP A 67 13.55 4.10 -9.12
N ALA A 68 12.93 5.01 -8.36
CA ALA A 68 11.76 4.74 -7.54
C ALA A 68 10.97 6.03 -7.25
N VAL A 69 9.71 5.86 -6.83
CA VAL A 69 8.83 6.96 -6.40
C VAL A 69 8.44 6.73 -4.94
N LEU A 70 8.64 7.73 -4.09
CA LEU A 70 8.14 7.79 -2.71
C LEU A 70 6.98 8.77 -2.66
N LEU A 71 5.80 8.30 -2.25
CA LEU A 71 4.60 9.12 -2.14
C LEU A 71 4.09 9.13 -0.69
N GLY A 72 3.73 10.32 -0.19
CA GLY A 72 3.16 10.48 1.14
C GLY A 72 1.67 10.16 1.16
N ALA A 73 0.84 11.13 0.81
CA ALA A 73 -0.61 10.95 0.76
C ALA A 73 -1.26 11.94 -0.19
N VAL A 74 -2.45 11.66 -0.69
CA VAL A 74 -3.22 12.58 -1.52
C VAL A 74 -4.66 12.67 -1.03
N GLY A 75 -5.31 13.81 -1.31
CA GLY A 75 -6.72 14.02 -0.99
C GLY A 75 -6.97 14.97 0.17
N GLY A 76 -8.24 15.33 0.32
CA GLY A 76 -8.69 16.17 1.42
C GLY A 76 -10.06 16.79 1.17
N PRO A 77 -10.77 17.23 2.23
CA PRO A 77 -12.15 17.72 2.14
C PRO A 77 -12.32 18.97 1.26
N LYS A 78 -11.26 19.73 1.04
CA LYS A 78 -11.26 20.90 0.16
C LYS A 78 -11.67 20.57 -1.28
N TRP A 79 -11.33 19.36 -1.76
CA TRP A 79 -11.56 18.93 -3.15
C TRP A 79 -12.66 17.86 -3.27
N ASP A 80 -13.45 17.63 -2.21
CA ASP A 80 -14.44 16.54 -2.10
C ASP A 80 -15.85 16.92 -2.59
N ASP A 81 -15.96 17.93 -3.46
CA ASP A 81 -17.23 18.27 -4.10
C ASP A 81 -17.67 17.13 -5.05
N PRO A 82 -18.88 16.54 -4.86
CA PRO A 82 -19.40 15.50 -5.73
C PRO A 82 -19.49 15.89 -7.22
N ASN A 83 -19.55 17.20 -7.51
CA ASN A 83 -19.63 17.74 -8.86
C ASN A 83 -18.25 18.17 -9.41
N ALA A 84 -17.19 18.06 -8.62
CA ALA A 84 -15.85 18.40 -9.07
C ALA A 84 -15.42 17.50 -10.25
N LYS A 85 -14.93 18.15 -11.31
CA LYS A 85 -14.39 17.44 -12.49
C LYS A 85 -12.98 16.90 -12.23
N VAL A 86 -12.28 17.49 -11.29
CA VAL A 86 -10.88 17.20 -10.97
C VAL A 86 -10.79 16.84 -9.49
N ARG A 87 -10.18 15.70 -9.19
CA ARG A 87 -10.03 15.16 -7.83
C ARG A 87 -8.59 14.74 -7.58
N PRO A 88 -8.07 14.90 -6.35
CA PRO A 88 -6.71 14.51 -5.99
C PRO A 88 -6.37 13.05 -6.31
N GLU A 89 -7.31 12.13 -6.10
CA GLU A 89 -7.15 10.67 -6.30
C GLU A 89 -6.85 10.31 -7.76
N GLN A 90 -7.19 11.19 -8.72
CA GLN A 90 -6.82 11.02 -10.13
C GLN A 90 -5.30 11.03 -10.32
N ALA A 91 -4.54 11.65 -9.41
CA ALA A 91 -3.08 11.60 -9.43
C ALA A 91 -2.57 10.16 -9.22
N LEU A 92 -3.12 9.44 -8.24
CA LEU A 92 -2.74 8.04 -7.98
C LEU A 92 -3.04 7.14 -9.19
N LEU A 93 -4.24 7.24 -9.74
CA LEU A 93 -4.64 6.46 -10.91
C LEU A 93 -3.76 6.79 -12.12
N GLY A 94 -3.45 8.09 -12.32
CA GLY A 94 -2.57 8.56 -13.38
C GLY A 94 -1.13 8.06 -13.24
N LEU A 95 -0.56 8.09 -12.04
CA LEU A 95 0.78 7.56 -11.75
C LEU A 95 0.83 6.05 -11.97
N ARG A 96 -0.12 5.29 -11.39
CA ARG A 96 -0.19 3.83 -11.50
C ARG A 96 -0.37 3.39 -12.96
N GLY A 97 -1.30 3.99 -13.69
CA GLY A 97 -1.52 3.71 -15.11
C GLY A 97 -0.36 4.18 -15.98
N GLY A 98 0.12 5.41 -15.79
CA GLY A 98 1.18 6.01 -16.59
C GLY A 98 2.55 5.33 -16.45
N MET A 99 2.84 4.72 -15.30
CA MET A 99 4.04 3.91 -15.06
C MET A 99 3.79 2.39 -15.20
N ASN A 100 2.57 1.97 -15.58
CA ASN A 100 2.17 0.56 -15.71
C ASN A 100 2.45 -0.27 -14.43
N LEU A 101 2.13 0.28 -13.26
CA LEU A 101 2.28 -0.38 -11.95
C LEU A 101 1.02 -1.21 -11.66
N TYR A 102 0.99 -2.44 -12.13
CA TYR A 102 -0.19 -3.29 -12.10
C TYR A 102 -0.35 -4.14 -10.83
N CYS A 103 0.68 -4.24 -10.02
CA CYS A 103 0.69 -5.04 -8.80
C CYS A 103 0.87 -4.14 -7.58
N ASN A 104 -0.05 -4.20 -6.63
CA ASN A 104 0.13 -3.57 -5.33
C ASN A 104 0.30 -4.63 -4.25
N LEU A 105 1.47 -4.66 -3.62
CA LEU A 105 1.79 -5.51 -2.49
C LEU A 105 1.49 -4.77 -1.19
N ARG A 106 0.60 -5.31 -0.37
CA ARG A 106 0.19 -4.77 0.93
C ARG A 106 0.40 -5.82 2.03
N PRO A 107 1.57 -5.86 2.68
CA PRO A 107 1.79 -6.75 3.80
C PRO A 107 1.05 -6.25 5.04
N ALA A 108 0.18 -7.07 5.61
CA ALA A 108 -0.50 -6.86 6.88
C ALA A 108 0.17 -7.73 7.94
N LEU A 109 1.06 -7.13 8.70
CA LEU A 109 1.84 -7.78 9.76
C LEU A 109 1.46 -7.22 11.11
N LEU A 110 0.97 -8.06 12.01
CA LEU A 110 0.84 -7.72 13.43
C LEU A 110 2.19 -7.91 14.11
N TYR A 111 2.83 -6.81 14.44
CA TYR A 111 4.08 -6.81 15.19
C TYR A 111 3.84 -7.28 16.63
N ALA A 112 4.69 -8.16 17.14
CA ALA A 112 4.53 -8.71 18.48
C ALA A 112 4.37 -7.64 19.59
N PRO A 113 5.11 -6.50 19.55
CA PRO A 113 4.93 -5.42 20.52
C PRO A 113 3.60 -4.66 20.37
N LEU A 114 2.86 -4.84 19.28
CA LEU A 114 1.58 -4.18 19.01
C LEU A 114 0.38 -5.13 19.14
N LYS A 115 0.56 -6.27 19.79
CA LYS A 115 -0.51 -7.26 19.95
C LYS A 115 -1.77 -6.65 20.59
N ASP A 116 -1.59 -5.79 21.58
CA ASP A 116 -2.68 -5.13 22.30
C ASP A 116 -3.37 -4.01 21.50
N ALA A 117 -2.77 -3.56 20.39
CA ALA A 117 -3.40 -2.60 19.48
C ALA A 117 -4.41 -3.26 18.53
N SER A 118 -4.37 -4.60 18.37
CA SER A 118 -5.33 -5.33 17.57
C SER A 118 -6.71 -5.35 18.26
N PRO A 119 -7.81 -5.13 17.51
CA PRO A 119 -9.16 -5.27 18.05
C PRO A 119 -9.60 -6.73 18.24
N LEU A 120 -8.80 -7.69 17.76
CA LEU A 120 -9.12 -9.09 17.83
C LEU A 120 -8.75 -9.71 19.19
N LYS A 121 -9.49 -10.74 19.59
CA LYS A 121 -9.16 -11.50 20.80
C LYS A 121 -7.84 -12.26 20.64
N ASP A 122 -7.08 -12.40 21.71
CA ASP A 122 -5.84 -13.16 21.76
C ASP A 122 -5.94 -14.57 21.19
N SER A 123 -7.06 -15.25 21.45
CA SER A 123 -7.33 -16.60 20.91
C SER A 123 -7.43 -16.63 19.38
N ILE A 124 -7.79 -15.51 18.73
CA ILE A 124 -7.84 -15.37 17.28
C ILE A 124 -6.46 -15.00 16.74
N ILE A 125 -5.77 -14.08 17.40
CA ILE A 125 -4.41 -13.64 17.02
C ILE A 125 -3.42 -14.81 17.12
N GLY A 126 -3.49 -15.59 18.21
CA GLY A 126 -2.57 -16.70 18.46
C GLY A 126 -1.11 -16.26 18.44
N ASP A 127 -0.30 -16.91 17.59
CA ASP A 127 1.13 -16.63 17.42
C ASP A 127 1.43 -15.43 16.52
N GLY A 128 0.40 -14.72 16.05
CA GLY A 128 0.53 -13.53 15.22
C GLY A 128 -0.20 -13.62 13.88
N ILE A 129 -0.30 -12.49 13.20
CA ILE A 129 -0.94 -12.33 11.89
C ILE A 129 0.11 -11.83 10.91
N ASN A 130 0.25 -12.51 9.77
CA ASN A 130 1.16 -12.11 8.70
C ASN A 130 0.55 -12.51 7.34
N ILE A 131 -0.14 -11.57 6.73
CA ILE A 131 -0.86 -11.73 5.46
C ILE A 131 -0.22 -10.80 4.44
N CYS A 132 -0.10 -11.24 3.19
CA CYS A 132 0.27 -10.38 2.07
C CYS A 132 -0.88 -10.30 1.08
N VAL A 133 -1.48 -9.12 0.93
CA VAL A 133 -2.50 -8.89 -0.10
C VAL A 133 -1.79 -8.46 -1.39
N VAL A 134 -2.01 -9.21 -2.46
CA VAL A 134 -1.55 -8.96 -3.82
C VAL A 134 -2.77 -8.46 -4.61
N ARG A 135 -2.88 -7.13 -4.72
CA ARG A 135 -3.98 -6.43 -5.38
C ARG A 135 -3.62 -6.13 -6.82
N GLU A 136 -4.45 -6.52 -7.78
CA GLU A 136 -4.36 -5.98 -9.14
C GLU A 136 -4.69 -4.47 -9.09
N LEU A 137 -3.94 -3.63 -9.83
CA LEU A 137 -3.95 -2.18 -9.55
C LEU A 137 -4.34 -1.32 -10.75
N THR A 138 -4.33 -1.84 -11.98
CA THR A 138 -4.52 -1.05 -13.22
C THR A 138 -5.69 -1.51 -14.08
N GLY A 139 -6.50 -2.43 -13.56
CA GLY A 139 -7.72 -2.91 -14.18
C GLY A 139 -8.96 -2.73 -13.30
N GLY A 140 -10.02 -3.41 -13.69
CA GLY A 140 -11.27 -3.46 -12.94
C GLY A 140 -12.09 -2.18 -12.99
N ILE A 141 -12.96 -2.00 -12.02
CA ILE A 141 -13.96 -0.94 -11.99
C ILE A 141 -13.34 0.47 -11.87
N TYR A 142 -12.12 0.61 -11.33
CA TYR A 142 -11.45 1.91 -11.18
C TYR A 142 -10.92 2.46 -12.51
N PHE A 143 -10.70 1.59 -13.51
CA PHE A 143 -10.20 1.94 -14.83
C PHE A 143 -11.20 1.69 -15.96
N GLY A 144 -12.36 1.10 -15.64
CA GLY A 144 -13.41 0.81 -16.59
C GLY A 144 -14.16 2.06 -17.08
N GLU A 145 -14.93 1.86 -18.12
CA GLU A 145 -15.85 2.89 -18.62
C GLU A 145 -16.88 3.25 -17.55
N ARG A 146 -17.16 4.53 -17.44
CA ARG A 146 -18.12 5.06 -16.47
C ARG A 146 -18.91 6.22 -17.06
N GLY A 147 -20.09 6.44 -16.54
CA GLY A 147 -20.90 7.52 -17.04
C GLY A 147 -22.20 7.75 -16.28
N ARG A 148 -22.90 8.76 -16.74
CA ARG A 148 -24.30 9.03 -16.36
C ARG A 148 -25.15 9.00 -17.62
N GLU A 149 -26.27 8.33 -17.56
CA GLU A 149 -27.21 8.22 -18.66
C GLU A 149 -28.66 8.28 -18.17
N ASN A 150 -29.58 8.53 -19.12
CA ASN A 150 -31.01 8.55 -18.85
C ASN A 150 -31.62 7.28 -19.47
N LEU A 151 -32.13 6.39 -18.64
CA LEU A 151 -32.88 5.21 -19.04
C LEU A 151 -34.36 5.41 -18.67
N ASP A 152 -35.25 5.34 -19.66
CA ASP A 152 -36.69 5.48 -19.49
C ASP A 152 -37.11 6.76 -18.72
N GLY A 153 -36.39 7.86 -18.94
CA GLY A 153 -36.65 9.14 -18.29
C GLY A 153 -36.09 9.27 -16.87
N VAL A 154 -35.37 8.26 -16.36
CA VAL A 154 -34.72 8.26 -15.04
C VAL A 154 -33.22 8.41 -15.21
N SER A 155 -32.63 9.38 -14.50
CA SER A 155 -31.18 9.60 -14.49
C SER A 155 -30.49 8.52 -13.66
N GLY A 156 -29.47 7.88 -14.24
CA GLY A 156 -28.64 6.84 -13.62
C GLY A 156 -27.16 7.09 -13.81
N ALA A 157 -26.34 6.28 -13.13
CA ALA A 157 -24.89 6.25 -13.31
C ALA A 157 -24.41 4.81 -13.35
N TYR A 158 -23.31 4.56 -14.06
CA TYR A 158 -22.68 3.25 -14.16
C TYR A 158 -21.17 3.35 -14.11
N ASP A 159 -20.54 2.29 -13.57
CA ASP A 159 -19.11 1.99 -13.64
C ASP A 159 -18.96 0.54 -14.12
N THR A 160 -18.07 0.31 -15.10
CA THR A 160 -17.87 -1.01 -15.71
C THR A 160 -16.63 -1.69 -15.11
N GLU A 161 -16.79 -2.91 -14.63
CA GLU A 161 -15.65 -3.75 -14.29
C GLU A 161 -15.20 -4.54 -15.52
N TRP A 162 -13.93 -4.42 -15.88
CA TRP A 162 -13.31 -5.12 -17.00
C TRP A 162 -11.98 -5.71 -16.61
N TYR A 163 -11.78 -6.99 -16.91
CA TYR A 163 -10.51 -7.70 -16.83
C TYR A 163 -10.29 -8.56 -18.06
N ASN A 164 -9.06 -8.60 -18.55
CA ASN A 164 -8.64 -9.53 -19.57
C ASN A 164 -7.69 -10.60 -19.01
N VAL A 165 -7.50 -11.68 -19.79
CA VAL A 165 -6.68 -12.83 -19.39
C VAL A 165 -5.23 -12.43 -19.04
N ASN A 166 -4.64 -11.46 -19.77
CA ASN A 166 -3.26 -11.06 -19.56
C ASN A 166 -3.09 -10.28 -18.25
N GLU A 167 -4.04 -9.43 -17.90
CA GLU A 167 -4.05 -8.69 -16.62
C GLU A 167 -4.11 -9.66 -15.44
N VAL A 168 -4.99 -10.66 -15.52
CA VAL A 168 -5.10 -11.66 -14.46
C VAL A 168 -3.86 -12.57 -14.42
N LYS A 169 -3.31 -12.97 -15.58
CA LYS A 169 -2.09 -13.80 -15.61
C LYS A 169 -0.88 -13.10 -14.99
N ARG A 170 -0.66 -11.80 -15.28
CA ARG A 170 0.48 -11.08 -14.74
C ARG A 170 0.43 -10.93 -13.22
N ILE A 171 -0.75 -10.61 -12.66
CA ILE A 171 -0.90 -10.49 -11.21
C ILE A 171 -0.87 -11.86 -10.52
N ALA A 172 -1.43 -12.90 -11.14
CA ALA A 172 -1.37 -14.27 -10.66
C ALA A 172 0.09 -14.72 -10.46
N LYS A 173 0.96 -14.53 -11.45
CA LYS A 173 2.39 -14.87 -11.35
C LYS A 173 3.05 -14.22 -10.14
N ILE A 174 2.84 -12.91 -9.94
CA ILE A 174 3.40 -12.20 -8.77
C ILE A 174 2.88 -12.82 -7.46
N ALA A 175 1.59 -13.17 -7.40
CA ALA A 175 1.00 -13.77 -6.22
C ALA A 175 1.56 -15.18 -5.93
N PHE A 176 1.72 -16.00 -6.96
CA PHE A 176 2.34 -17.32 -6.84
C PHE A 176 3.82 -17.23 -6.45
N ASP A 177 4.60 -16.35 -7.07
CA ASP A 177 6.01 -16.10 -6.73
C ASP A 177 6.15 -15.60 -5.29
N THR A 178 5.20 -14.79 -4.83
CA THR A 178 5.14 -14.34 -3.44
C THR A 178 4.82 -15.50 -2.51
N ALA A 179 3.86 -16.36 -2.85
CA ALA A 179 3.51 -17.53 -2.06
C ALA A 179 4.68 -18.53 -1.96
N MET A 180 5.42 -18.74 -3.05
CA MET A 180 6.62 -19.60 -3.07
C MET A 180 7.70 -19.15 -2.08
N LYS A 181 7.83 -17.84 -1.86
CA LYS A 181 8.78 -17.26 -0.89
C LYS A 181 8.24 -17.22 0.55
N ARG A 182 6.98 -17.63 0.76
CA ARG A 182 6.27 -17.64 2.04
C ARG A 182 5.84 -19.06 2.42
N LYS A 183 4.63 -19.24 2.93
CA LYS A 183 4.12 -20.54 3.41
C LYS A 183 3.54 -21.42 2.30
N LYS A 184 3.71 -21.04 1.03
CA LYS A 184 3.19 -21.74 -0.16
C LYS A 184 1.67 -21.91 -0.13
N LYS A 185 0.96 -20.90 0.37
CA LYS A 185 -0.49 -20.87 0.43
C LYS A 185 -1.03 -19.62 -0.22
N LEU A 186 -1.95 -19.78 -1.18
CA LEU A 186 -2.57 -18.71 -1.94
C LEU A 186 -4.09 -18.80 -1.84
N THR A 187 -4.73 -17.72 -1.40
CA THR A 187 -6.18 -17.58 -1.44
C THR A 187 -6.55 -16.60 -2.54
N SER A 188 -7.20 -17.08 -3.60
CA SER A 188 -7.78 -16.24 -4.65
C SER A 188 -9.16 -15.78 -4.23
N VAL A 189 -9.33 -14.47 -4.09
CA VAL A 189 -10.58 -13.86 -3.64
C VAL A 189 -11.31 -13.20 -4.81
N ASP A 190 -12.57 -13.56 -5.00
CA ASP A 190 -13.40 -13.16 -6.12
C ASP A 190 -14.91 -13.11 -5.75
N LYS A 191 -15.77 -12.85 -6.73
CA LYS A 191 -17.24 -12.95 -6.60
C LYS A 191 -17.82 -13.81 -7.74
N ALA A 192 -17.20 -14.96 -8.04
CA ALA A 192 -17.52 -15.80 -9.20
C ALA A 192 -18.95 -16.38 -9.19
N ASN A 193 -19.62 -16.42 -8.03
CA ASN A 193 -21.04 -16.79 -7.96
C ASN A 193 -21.97 -15.74 -8.62
N ILE A 194 -21.50 -14.51 -8.83
CA ILE A 194 -22.30 -13.42 -9.43
C ILE A 194 -21.63 -12.84 -10.69
N LEU A 195 -20.34 -12.46 -10.62
CA LEU A 195 -19.66 -11.66 -11.63
C LEU A 195 -18.96 -12.52 -12.69
N GLU A 196 -19.13 -12.14 -13.95
CA GLU A 196 -18.47 -12.80 -15.09
C GLU A 196 -16.95 -12.55 -15.06
N THR A 197 -16.51 -11.34 -14.72
CA THR A 197 -15.11 -11.00 -14.52
C THR A 197 -14.42 -11.87 -13.48
N SER A 198 -15.14 -12.20 -12.40
CA SER A 198 -14.65 -13.11 -11.34
C SER A 198 -14.59 -14.57 -11.80
N ARG A 199 -15.48 -15.01 -12.70
CA ARG A 199 -15.39 -16.35 -13.32
C ARG A 199 -14.17 -16.47 -14.23
N LEU A 200 -13.90 -15.45 -15.05
CA LEU A 200 -12.66 -15.34 -15.83
C LEU A 200 -11.44 -15.35 -14.94
N TRP A 201 -11.46 -14.53 -13.88
CA TRP A 201 -10.38 -14.44 -12.87
C TRP A 201 -10.03 -15.81 -12.32
N ARG A 202 -11.01 -16.54 -11.80
CA ARG A 202 -10.83 -17.86 -11.20
C ARG A 202 -10.24 -18.86 -12.21
N GLY A 203 -10.76 -18.92 -13.42
CA GLY A 203 -10.25 -19.80 -14.47
C GLY A 203 -8.79 -19.52 -14.83
N VAL A 204 -8.39 -18.25 -14.86
CA VAL A 204 -6.99 -17.87 -15.13
C VAL A 204 -6.08 -18.22 -13.95
N ILE A 205 -6.52 -18.01 -12.71
CA ILE A 205 -5.75 -18.44 -11.52
C ILE A 205 -5.53 -19.96 -11.54
N GLU A 206 -6.55 -20.76 -11.85
CA GLU A 206 -6.45 -22.22 -11.97
C GLU A 206 -5.49 -22.65 -13.11
N GLU A 207 -5.44 -21.89 -14.21
CA GLU A 207 -4.49 -22.15 -15.29
C GLU A 207 -3.05 -21.91 -14.85
N VAL A 208 -2.78 -20.76 -14.21
CA VAL A 208 -1.43 -20.41 -13.73
C VAL A 208 -0.99 -21.33 -12.59
N ALA A 209 -1.90 -21.81 -11.76
CA ALA A 209 -1.59 -22.73 -10.67
C ALA A 209 -0.89 -24.01 -11.14
N LYS A 210 -1.11 -24.45 -12.38
CA LYS A 210 -0.46 -25.64 -12.94
C LYS A 210 1.07 -25.52 -13.02
N ASP A 211 1.57 -24.29 -13.12
CA ASP A 211 3.00 -23.98 -13.16
C ASP A 211 3.62 -23.92 -11.73
N TYR A 212 2.78 -23.95 -10.69
CA TYR A 212 3.18 -23.83 -9.27
C TYR A 212 2.63 -24.97 -8.40
N PRO A 213 2.96 -26.24 -8.69
CA PRO A 213 2.37 -27.40 -8.03
C PRO A 213 2.64 -27.49 -6.52
N GLU A 214 3.60 -26.72 -6.01
CA GLU A 214 3.92 -26.65 -4.59
C GLU A 214 3.04 -25.66 -3.80
N VAL A 215 2.25 -24.84 -4.48
CA VAL A 215 1.39 -23.83 -3.83
C VAL A 215 -0.01 -24.40 -3.64
N GLU A 216 -0.46 -24.43 -2.39
CA GLU A 216 -1.87 -24.75 -2.06
C GLU A 216 -2.74 -23.55 -2.46
N VAL A 217 -3.68 -23.77 -3.39
CA VAL A 217 -4.58 -22.74 -3.88
C VAL A 217 -5.99 -22.97 -3.34
N ASN A 218 -6.55 -21.93 -2.72
CA ASN A 218 -7.94 -21.88 -2.27
C ASN A 218 -8.67 -20.73 -2.96
N HIS A 219 -9.94 -20.94 -3.32
CA HIS A 219 -10.81 -19.87 -3.81
C HIS A 219 -11.82 -19.49 -2.74
N MET A 220 -12.02 -18.19 -2.55
CA MET A 220 -12.97 -17.68 -1.56
C MET A 220 -13.76 -16.51 -2.14
N TYR A 221 -15.06 -16.46 -1.88
CA TYR A 221 -15.84 -15.27 -2.22
C TYR A 221 -15.48 -14.11 -1.31
N VAL A 222 -15.47 -12.90 -1.85
CA VAL A 222 -15.01 -11.70 -1.15
C VAL A 222 -15.75 -11.41 0.15
N ASP A 223 -17.07 -11.64 0.18
CA ASP A 223 -17.88 -11.50 1.39
C ASP A 223 -17.49 -12.52 2.49
N ASN A 224 -17.17 -13.75 2.09
CA ASN A 224 -16.64 -14.72 3.03
C ASN A 224 -15.20 -14.38 3.47
N ALA A 225 -14.36 -13.88 2.56
CA ALA A 225 -13.00 -13.46 2.89
C ALA A 225 -12.99 -12.34 3.95
N ALA A 226 -13.86 -11.34 3.82
CA ALA A 226 -14.04 -10.30 4.82
C ALA A 226 -14.44 -10.88 6.20
N MET A 227 -15.40 -11.78 6.24
CA MET A 227 -15.75 -12.46 7.51
C MET A 227 -14.60 -13.27 8.10
N GLN A 228 -13.83 -13.98 7.25
CA GLN A 228 -12.75 -14.85 7.69
C GLN A 228 -11.50 -14.06 8.14
N LEU A 229 -11.24 -12.88 7.60
CA LEU A 229 -10.19 -11.98 8.09
C LEU A 229 -10.40 -11.63 9.57
N VAL A 230 -11.64 -11.40 9.99
CA VAL A 230 -11.97 -11.13 11.40
C VAL A 230 -12.03 -12.40 12.25
N ARG A 231 -12.53 -13.50 11.68
CA ARG A 231 -12.80 -14.74 12.42
C ARG A 231 -11.56 -15.62 12.62
N ASP A 232 -10.76 -15.79 11.58
CA ASP A 232 -9.54 -16.59 11.58
C ASP A 232 -8.55 -16.07 10.54
N PRO A 233 -7.89 -14.91 10.80
CA PRO A 233 -6.93 -14.31 9.88
C PRO A 233 -5.70 -15.18 9.61
N ARG A 234 -5.37 -16.10 10.53
CA ARG A 234 -4.20 -16.98 10.44
C ARG A 234 -4.32 -18.05 9.35
N GLN A 235 -5.52 -18.29 8.82
CA GLN A 235 -5.72 -19.18 7.68
C GLN A 235 -5.10 -18.63 6.39
N PHE A 236 -4.91 -17.28 6.29
CA PHE A 236 -4.35 -16.61 5.12
C PHE A 236 -2.83 -16.52 5.19
N ASP A 237 -2.18 -16.60 4.04
CA ASP A 237 -0.78 -16.27 3.82
C ASP A 237 -0.65 -15.22 2.72
N VAL A 238 -0.98 -15.59 1.47
CA VAL A 238 -1.08 -14.66 0.36
C VAL A 238 -2.53 -14.62 -0.12
N ILE A 239 -3.07 -13.42 -0.28
CA ILE A 239 -4.38 -13.18 -0.90
C ILE A 239 -4.15 -12.52 -2.24
N VAL A 240 -4.68 -13.06 -3.33
CA VAL A 240 -4.71 -12.39 -4.64
C VAL A 240 -6.14 -12.03 -5.00
N THR A 241 -6.34 -10.78 -5.46
CA THR A 241 -7.69 -10.30 -5.75
C THR A 241 -7.70 -9.10 -6.69
N SER A 242 -8.88 -8.76 -7.20
CA SER A 242 -9.13 -7.62 -8.07
C SER A 242 -8.87 -6.27 -7.37
N ASN A 243 -8.87 -5.19 -8.14
CA ASN A 243 -8.54 -3.84 -7.70
C ASN A 243 -9.40 -3.39 -6.51
N MET A 244 -10.71 -3.33 -6.68
CA MET A 244 -11.63 -2.85 -5.64
C MET A 244 -11.68 -3.79 -4.43
N PHE A 245 -11.73 -5.11 -4.63
CA PHE A 245 -11.75 -6.06 -3.51
C PHE A 245 -10.44 -6.02 -2.73
N GLY A 246 -9.31 -5.86 -3.42
CA GLY A 246 -8.01 -5.74 -2.79
C GLY A 246 -7.85 -4.46 -1.96
N ASP A 247 -8.47 -3.36 -2.40
CA ASP A 247 -8.54 -2.12 -1.65
C ASP A 247 -9.24 -2.33 -0.30
N ILE A 248 -10.47 -2.82 -0.36
CA ILE A 248 -11.32 -3.01 0.82
C ILE A 248 -10.71 -4.02 1.81
N LEU A 249 -10.30 -5.20 1.31
CA LEU A 249 -9.77 -6.27 2.17
C LEU A 249 -8.42 -5.92 2.80
N SER A 250 -7.57 -5.14 2.12
CA SER A 250 -6.31 -4.71 2.71
C SER A 250 -6.49 -3.67 3.81
N ASP A 251 -7.48 -2.79 3.67
CA ASP A 251 -7.82 -1.83 4.72
C ASP A 251 -8.41 -2.54 5.94
N GLU A 252 -9.28 -3.55 5.74
CA GLU A 252 -9.74 -4.42 6.80
C GLU A 252 -8.57 -5.16 7.48
N ALA A 253 -7.65 -5.74 6.68
CA ALA A 253 -6.46 -6.41 7.20
C ALA A 253 -5.57 -5.45 8.01
N SER A 254 -5.53 -4.17 7.63
CA SER A 254 -4.80 -3.14 8.38
C SER A 254 -5.37 -2.95 9.79
N MET A 255 -6.67 -2.86 9.89
CA MET A 255 -7.34 -2.63 11.17
C MET A 255 -7.18 -3.83 12.12
N ILE A 256 -7.21 -5.05 11.60
CA ILE A 256 -6.98 -6.25 12.43
C ILE A 256 -5.52 -6.40 12.91
N THR A 257 -4.58 -5.73 12.27
CA THR A 257 -3.16 -5.69 12.70
C THR A 257 -2.82 -4.47 13.58
N GLY A 258 -3.81 -3.66 13.93
CA GLY A 258 -3.71 -2.63 14.95
C GLY A 258 -3.80 -1.20 14.46
N SER A 259 -3.24 -0.85 13.31
CA SER A 259 -3.34 0.51 12.74
C SER A 259 -2.96 0.54 11.27
N ILE A 260 -3.70 1.33 10.50
CA ILE A 260 -3.36 1.69 9.13
C ILE A 260 -2.03 2.46 9.04
N GLY A 261 -1.62 3.15 10.11
CA GLY A 261 -0.33 3.85 10.23
C GLY A 261 0.89 2.93 10.31
N MET A 262 0.68 1.60 10.35
CA MET A 262 1.75 0.59 10.38
C MET A 262 1.93 -0.14 9.04
N LEU A 263 1.05 0.06 8.05
CA LEU A 263 1.04 -0.75 6.85
C LEU A 263 1.66 -0.03 5.64
N PRO A 264 2.80 -0.56 5.17
CA PRO A 264 3.43 -0.10 3.94
C PRO A 264 2.72 -0.67 2.71
N SER A 265 2.99 -0.07 1.56
CA SER A 265 2.65 -0.68 0.28
C SER A 265 3.72 -0.42 -0.80
N ALA A 266 3.76 -1.33 -1.78
CA ALA A 266 4.57 -1.20 -2.98
C ALA A 266 3.68 -1.40 -4.20
N SER A 267 3.65 -0.41 -5.09
CA SER A 267 3.03 -0.52 -6.40
C SER A 267 4.12 -0.85 -7.43
N LEU A 268 4.06 -2.02 -8.04
CA LEU A 268 5.10 -2.60 -8.88
C LEU A 268 4.59 -2.87 -10.29
N GLY A 269 5.48 -2.75 -11.26
CA GLY A 269 5.25 -3.09 -12.66
C GLY A 269 6.27 -4.11 -13.18
N GLU A 270 6.54 -4.07 -14.48
CA GLU A 270 7.67 -4.79 -15.05
C GLU A 270 8.97 -4.02 -14.75
N GLY A 271 10.03 -4.76 -14.38
CA GLY A 271 11.34 -4.18 -14.04
C GLY A 271 11.45 -3.78 -12.58
N THR A 272 12.24 -2.74 -12.30
CA THR A 272 12.59 -2.30 -10.94
C THR A 272 11.89 -1.03 -10.49
N LEU A 273 11.32 -0.25 -11.41
CA LEU A 273 10.58 0.95 -11.07
C LEU A 273 9.34 0.60 -10.24
N GLY A 274 9.22 1.21 -9.07
CA GLY A 274 8.07 1.05 -8.18
C GLY A 274 7.68 2.37 -7.53
N MET A 275 6.44 2.44 -7.07
CA MET A 275 5.94 3.53 -6.23
C MET A 275 5.62 2.97 -4.85
N TYR A 276 6.11 3.64 -3.83
CA TYR A 276 6.07 3.23 -2.43
C TYR A 276 5.32 4.28 -1.63
N GLU A 277 4.27 3.85 -0.97
CA GLU A 277 3.36 4.72 -0.25
C GLU A 277 2.76 4.00 0.96
N PRO A 278 2.41 4.69 2.06
CA PRO A 278 1.62 4.09 3.11
C PRO A 278 0.20 3.77 2.60
N ILE A 279 -0.50 2.84 3.25
CA ILE A 279 -1.89 2.54 2.90
C ILE A 279 -2.84 3.65 3.36
N HIS A 280 -2.50 4.35 4.46
CA HIS A 280 -3.33 5.43 5.00
C HIS A 280 -3.49 6.61 4.03
N GLY A 281 -4.58 7.37 4.17
CA GLY A 281 -4.83 8.60 3.44
C GLY A 281 -4.12 9.83 4.03
N SER A 282 -4.58 11.00 3.64
CA SER A 282 -4.00 12.30 4.02
C SER A 282 -4.33 12.78 5.44
N ALA A 283 -5.29 12.17 6.14
CA ALA A 283 -5.70 12.49 7.50
C ALA A 283 -5.72 14.00 7.80
N PRO A 284 -6.55 14.79 7.10
CA PRO A 284 -6.51 16.26 7.14
C PRO A 284 -6.83 16.84 8.53
N ASP A 285 -7.52 16.08 9.35
CA ASP A 285 -7.89 16.42 10.73
C ASP A 285 -6.69 16.50 11.68
N ILE A 286 -5.62 15.78 11.39
CA ILE A 286 -4.39 15.77 12.20
C ILE A 286 -3.17 16.39 11.47
N ALA A 287 -3.34 16.84 10.25
CA ALA A 287 -2.27 17.46 9.46
C ALA A 287 -1.65 18.68 10.16
N GLY A 288 -0.32 18.76 10.19
CA GLY A 288 0.44 19.83 10.82
C GLY A 288 0.46 19.81 12.35
N LYS A 289 -0.14 18.78 12.98
CA LYS A 289 -0.13 18.66 14.46
C LYS A 289 1.08 17.85 14.98
N GLY A 290 1.88 17.24 14.11
CA GLY A 290 3.05 16.46 14.48
C GLY A 290 2.73 15.19 15.29
N ILE A 291 1.55 14.59 15.06
CA ILE A 291 1.06 13.40 15.78
C ILE A 291 0.83 12.21 14.86
N ALA A 292 0.95 12.38 13.55
CA ALA A 292 0.80 11.30 12.58
C ALA A 292 1.87 10.23 12.76
N ASN A 293 1.51 8.97 12.53
CA ASN A 293 2.44 7.85 12.56
C ASN A 293 3.22 7.74 11.23
N PRO A 294 4.55 7.95 11.19
CA PRO A 294 5.33 7.87 9.95
C PRO A 294 5.80 6.45 9.62
N LEU A 295 5.54 5.46 10.49
CA LEU A 295 6.15 4.13 10.38
C LEU A 295 5.73 3.39 9.11
N ALA A 296 4.48 3.56 8.64
CA ALA A 296 4.04 2.97 7.37
C ALA A 296 4.85 3.51 6.17
N THR A 297 5.13 4.81 6.13
CA THR A 297 5.94 5.43 5.07
C THR A 297 7.41 4.99 5.16
N ILE A 298 7.96 4.91 6.37
CA ILE A 298 9.32 4.37 6.63
C ILE A 298 9.43 2.91 6.20
N LEU A 299 8.44 2.08 6.50
CA LEU A 299 8.39 0.68 6.07
C LEU A 299 8.17 0.57 4.54
N SER A 300 7.44 1.51 3.93
CA SER A 300 7.34 1.59 2.46
C SER A 300 8.69 1.87 1.82
N ALA A 301 9.53 2.73 2.45
CA ALA A 301 10.90 2.94 2.00
C ALA A 301 11.76 1.67 2.18
N ALA A 302 11.54 0.84 3.21
CA ALA A 302 12.19 -0.46 3.32
C ALA A 302 11.79 -1.38 2.14
N MET A 303 10.50 -1.38 1.73
CA MET A 303 10.07 -2.09 0.52
C MET A 303 10.75 -1.54 -0.74
N MET A 304 10.97 -0.21 -0.84
CA MET A 304 11.71 0.43 -1.94
C MET A 304 13.16 -0.08 -2.01
N MET A 305 13.85 -0.15 -0.87
CA MET A 305 15.20 -0.74 -0.79
C MET A 305 15.20 -2.16 -1.36
N LYS A 306 14.21 -2.96 -1.00
CA LYS A 306 14.11 -4.36 -1.38
C LYS A 306 13.75 -4.57 -2.86
N PHE A 307 12.71 -3.92 -3.34
CA PHE A 307 12.13 -4.22 -4.65
C PHE A 307 12.73 -3.40 -5.79
N SER A 308 12.99 -2.09 -5.58
CA SER A 308 13.59 -1.26 -6.63
C SER A 308 15.12 -1.32 -6.64
N PHE A 309 15.76 -1.37 -5.47
CA PHE A 309 17.21 -1.24 -5.37
C PHE A 309 17.94 -2.55 -5.09
N ASN A 310 17.21 -3.63 -4.77
CA ASN A 310 17.78 -4.94 -4.39
C ASN A 310 18.76 -4.84 -3.21
N LEU A 311 18.43 -3.99 -2.23
CA LEU A 311 19.19 -3.69 -1.02
C LEU A 311 18.52 -4.35 0.20
N GLU A 312 18.59 -5.69 0.29
CA GLU A 312 17.93 -6.50 1.32
C GLU A 312 18.43 -6.20 2.75
N LYS A 313 19.72 -5.89 2.89
CA LYS A 313 20.32 -5.60 4.21
C LYS A 313 19.85 -4.26 4.75
N GLU A 314 19.77 -3.27 3.89
CA GLU A 314 19.30 -1.92 4.18
C GLU A 314 17.80 -1.94 4.53
N ALA A 315 17.00 -2.68 3.76
CA ALA A 315 15.59 -2.91 4.04
C ALA A 315 15.39 -3.53 5.41
N LYS A 316 16.11 -4.63 5.69
CA LYS A 316 16.04 -5.33 6.97
C LYS A 316 16.46 -4.44 8.14
N LEU A 317 17.49 -3.60 7.99
CA LEU A 317 17.91 -2.68 9.03
C LEU A 317 16.80 -1.69 9.40
N ILE A 318 16.09 -1.14 8.40
CA ILE A 318 14.95 -0.24 8.65
C ILE A 318 13.84 -0.99 9.40
N GLU A 319 13.44 -2.17 8.91
CA GLU A 319 12.41 -3.00 9.53
C GLU A 319 12.75 -3.36 10.98
N ASP A 320 13.98 -3.85 11.23
CA ASP A 320 14.45 -4.22 12.57
C ASP A 320 14.52 -3.00 13.50
N SER A 321 14.85 -1.82 12.98
CA SER A 321 14.91 -0.58 13.76
C SER A 321 13.52 -0.11 14.21
N VAL A 322 12.51 -0.23 13.32
CA VAL A 322 11.11 0.02 13.69
C VAL A 322 10.67 -0.94 14.80
N VAL A 323 10.96 -2.23 14.67
CA VAL A 323 10.61 -3.23 15.70
C VAL A 323 11.23 -2.88 17.04
N LYS A 324 12.51 -2.51 17.08
CA LYS A 324 13.20 -2.13 18.32
C LYS A 324 12.56 -0.93 19.02
N VAL A 325 12.17 0.11 18.27
CA VAL A 325 11.47 1.26 18.83
C VAL A 325 10.15 0.83 19.48
N LEU A 326 9.41 -0.06 18.82
CA LEU A 326 8.17 -0.62 19.35
C LEU A 326 8.42 -1.50 20.60
N GLU A 327 9.48 -2.30 20.62
CA GLU A 327 9.88 -3.12 21.78
C GLU A 327 10.26 -2.28 23.00
N GLU A 328 10.84 -1.08 22.81
CA GLU A 328 11.14 -0.12 23.87
C GLU A 328 9.92 0.64 24.40
N GLY A 329 8.73 0.36 23.83
CA GLY A 329 7.45 0.87 24.28
C GLY A 329 7.06 2.24 23.73
N TYR A 330 7.74 2.78 22.74
CA TYR A 330 7.35 4.04 22.09
C TYR A 330 6.18 3.84 21.14
N ARG A 331 5.20 4.75 21.15
CA ARG A 331 3.96 4.68 20.38
C ARG A 331 3.52 6.05 19.91
N THR A 332 3.01 6.14 18.70
CA THR A 332 2.14 7.24 18.27
C THR A 332 0.72 7.02 18.75
N GLY A 333 -0.13 8.04 18.67
CA GLY A 333 -1.47 8.01 19.23
C GLY A 333 -2.38 6.90 18.71
N ASP A 334 -2.21 6.51 17.44
CA ASP A 334 -3.00 5.48 16.74
C ASP A 334 -2.69 4.04 17.20
N ILE A 335 -1.50 3.81 17.74
CA ILE A 335 -1.04 2.50 18.26
C ILE A 335 -0.77 2.53 19.76
N MET A 336 -1.32 3.52 20.45
CA MET A 336 -1.09 3.70 21.90
C MET A 336 -1.81 2.63 22.71
N SER A 337 -1.14 2.10 23.72
CA SER A 337 -1.69 1.20 24.72
C SER A 337 -1.20 1.53 26.12
N GLU A 338 -1.85 0.98 27.15
CA GLU A 338 -1.53 1.26 28.56
C GLU A 338 -0.06 0.90 28.88
N GLY A 339 0.61 1.79 29.61
CA GLY A 339 2.01 1.62 30.01
C GLY A 339 3.05 1.99 28.96
N MET A 340 2.64 2.36 27.74
CA MET A 340 3.54 2.78 26.67
C MET A 340 3.83 4.29 26.71
N LYS A 341 4.86 4.70 25.97
CA LYS A 341 5.34 6.09 25.88
C LYS A 341 4.78 6.74 24.62
N LEU A 342 3.92 7.73 24.80
CA LEU A 342 3.37 8.50 23.69
C LEU A 342 4.42 9.46 23.12
N VAL A 343 4.62 9.42 21.81
CA VAL A 343 5.53 10.28 21.04
C VAL A 343 4.85 10.83 19.78
N GLY A 344 5.36 11.94 19.27
CA GLY A 344 4.90 12.54 18.02
C GLY A 344 5.62 12.00 16.78
N THR A 345 5.19 12.50 15.60
CA THR A 345 5.71 12.11 14.28
C THR A 345 7.24 12.24 14.19
N LYS A 346 7.77 13.40 14.58
CA LYS A 346 9.21 13.67 14.52
C LYS A 346 9.98 12.79 15.51
N GLU A 347 9.52 12.68 16.75
CA GLU A 347 10.21 11.95 17.80
C GLU A 347 10.32 10.46 17.47
N ILE A 348 9.25 9.82 16.97
CA ILE A 348 9.32 8.40 16.59
C ILE A 348 10.26 8.18 15.39
N GLY A 349 10.30 9.13 14.43
CA GLY A 349 11.27 9.12 13.34
C GLY A 349 12.72 9.20 13.84
N GLU A 350 13.02 10.11 14.77
CA GLU A 350 14.33 10.26 15.40
C GLU A 350 14.74 8.99 16.17
N LEU A 351 13.80 8.35 16.90
CA LEU A 351 14.05 7.08 17.58
C LEU A 351 14.42 5.96 16.60
N VAL A 352 13.72 5.83 15.46
CA VAL A 352 14.09 4.85 14.43
C VAL A 352 15.49 5.15 13.89
N LEU A 353 15.81 6.42 13.66
CA LEU A 353 17.11 6.86 13.17
C LEU A 353 18.23 6.49 14.15
N GLU A 354 18.02 6.69 15.47
CA GLU A 354 18.95 6.25 16.51
C GLU A 354 19.22 4.73 16.46
N LYS A 355 18.19 3.91 16.22
CA LYS A 355 18.36 2.44 16.11
C LYS A 355 19.11 2.04 14.83
N ILE A 356 19.03 2.82 13.77
CA ILE A 356 19.82 2.59 12.55
C ILE A 356 21.29 2.92 12.78
N LEU A 357 21.59 3.97 13.53
CA LEU A 357 22.97 4.38 13.84
C LEU A 357 23.66 3.40 14.78
N GLY A 358 22.94 2.80 15.70
CA GLY A 358 23.36 1.69 16.56
C GLY A 358 23.96 1.84 17.70
#